data_d25b8a8bc6c6c6d7034f95de7a5f26fb
#
_entry.id   d25b8a8bc6c6c6d7034f95de7a5f26fb
#
_cell.length_a   1.000
_cell.length_b   1.000
_cell.length_c   1.000
_cell.angle_alpha   90.00
_cell.angle_beta   90.00
_cell.angle_gamma   90.00
#
_symmetry.space_group_name_H-M   'P 1'
#
loop_
_entity.id
_entity.type
_entity.pdbx_description
1 polymer ?
#
loop_
_entity_poly.entity_id
_entity_poly.type
_entity_poly.pdbx_seq_one_letter_code
_entity_poly.pdbx_strand_id
1 'polypeptide(L)'
;MGDLELEKFLFDLNGYLIIEDVLSKEETLELSQLLNDHQLPAIDPDTGSCEISGGGAGAEGAGFLEFGTQFCNLLDHPKIMPALRLVLGEGFRLDHFWGAAAESGANALRLHGGVVPFNQTDHFFSRGDKLYSGLTNVAWNLRDSGGDHGGFMVLPGSHKANFPLPKEMLDREENAYGVLVPEAKAGSVIIFSEAVLHGTAGWKASHQRQTLFFSYTPSHIAYSRKQAVPPTEAQLTKRQRLLFEPPSAPHSFNRPTLFEAEYAP
;
A
#
# COMPACT_ATOMS: atom_id res chain seq x y z
N MET A 1 -17.42 -8.09 10.44
CA MET A 1 -17.55 -7.60 9.05
C MET A 1 -17.64 -6.10 9.15
N GLY A 2 -16.67 -5.36 8.61
CA GLY A 2 -16.77 -3.91 8.44
C GLY A 2 -18.01 -3.62 7.58
N ASP A 3 -18.63 -2.49 7.82
CA ASP A 3 -19.71 -2.01 6.98
C ASP A 3 -19.11 -1.53 5.66
N LEU A 4 -19.15 -2.39 4.63
CA LEU A 4 -18.62 -2.08 3.29
C LEU A 4 -19.15 -0.77 2.70
N GLU A 5 -20.38 -0.37 3.07
CA GLU A 5 -20.92 0.93 2.65
C GLU A 5 -20.24 2.08 3.38
N LEU A 6 -19.90 1.89 4.65
CA LEU A 6 -19.11 2.88 5.40
C LEU A 6 -17.68 2.97 4.86
N GLU A 7 -17.02 1.84 4.62
CA GLU A 7 -15.69 1.80 4.03
C GLU A 7 -15.66 2.48 2.65
N LYS A 8 -16.66 2.22 1.81
CA LYS A 8 -16.84 2.86 0.52
C LYS A 8 -16.97 4.38 0.66
N PHE A 9 -17.82 4.84 1.57
CA PHE A 9 -18.01 6.27 1.82
C PHE A 9 -16.73 6.92 2.33
N LEU A 10 -16.04 6.30 3.28
CA LEU A 10 -14.80 6.83 3.84
C LEU A 10 -13.66 6.86 2.83
N PHE A 11 -13.53 5.82 1.99
CA PHE A 11 -12.52 5.81 0.93
C PHE A 11 -12.83 6.86 -0.14
N ASP A 12 -14.10 6.99 -0.54
CA ASP A 12 -14.51 8.06 -1.45
C ASP A 12 -14.26 9.45 -0.86
N LEU A 13 -14.54 9.64 0.42
CA LEU A 13 -14.35 10.94 1.08
C LEU A 13 -12.87 11.31 1.24
N ASN A 14 -12.06 10.37 1.72
CA ASN A 14 -10.70 10.64 2.21
C ASN A 14 -9.60 10.23 1.21
N GLY A 15 -9.84 9.26 0.33
CA GLY A 15 -8.84 8.64 -0.55
C GLY A 15 -8.01 7.56 0.14
N TYR A 16 -8.31 7.22 1.39
CA TYR A 16 -7.67 6.15 2.15
C TYR A 16 -8.60 5.55 3.20
N LEU A 17 -8.25 4.35 3.67
CA LEU A 17 -8.86 3.63 4.79
C LEU A 17 -7.78 3.12 5.73
N ILE A 18 -8.11 3.00 7.01
CA ILE A 18 -7.33 2.25 7.99
C ILE A 18 -8.19 1.08 8.45
N ILE A 19 -7.63 -0.12 8.34
CA ILE A 19 -8.23 -1.35 8.85
C ILE A 19 -7.39 -1.79 10.04
N GLU A 20 -7.97 -1.72 11.22
CA GLU A 20 -7.29 -2.11 12.46
C GLU A 20 -7.32 -3.62 12.67
N ASP A 21 -6.40 -4.13 13.48
CA ASP A 21 -6.35 -5.53 13.92
C ASP A 21 -6.39 -6.55 12.77
N VAL A 22 -5.75 -6.22 11.63
CA VAL A 22 -5.65 -7.13 10.49
C VAL A 22 -4.73 -8.29 10.83
N LEU A 23 -3.53 -8.01 11.33
CA LEU A 23 -2.60 -9.00 11.86
C LEU A 23 -2.67 -9.03 13.38
N SER A 24 -2.51 -10.21 13.95
CA SER A 24 -2.32 -10.38 15.39
C SER A 24 -0.95 -9.85 15.82
N LYS A 25 -0.76 -9.70 17.11
CA LYS A 25 0.54 -9.31 17.67
C LYS A 25 1.61 -10.35 17.36
N GLU A 26 1.26 -11.62 17.39
CA GLU A 26 2.15 -12.73 17.08
C GLU A 26 2.61 -12.67 15.63
N GLU A 27 1.69 -12.47 14.68
CA GLU A 27 1.99 -12.35 13.25
C GLU A 27 2.89 -11.14 12.95
N THR A 28 2.63 -9.99 13.58
CA THR A 28 3.49 -8.81 13.42
C THR A 28 4.90 -9.01 13.97
N LEU A 29 5.03 -9.70 15.10
CA LEU A 29 6.34 -10.03 15.67
C LEU A 29 7.10 -11.04 14.81
N GLU A 30 6.43 -12.06 14.29
CA GLU A 30 7.01 -13.06 13.40
C GLU A 30 7.54 -12.41 12.13
N LEU A 31 6.71 -11.60 11.44
CA LEU A 31 7.14 -10.88 10.22
C LEU A 31 8.33 -9.95 10.49
N SER A 32 8.29 -9.22 11.59
CA SER A 32 9.38 -8.33 12.01
C SER A 32 10.67 -9.10 12.30
N GLN A 33 10.57 -10.27 12.94
CA GLN A 33 11.73 -11.12 13.22
C GLN A 33 12.33 -11.69 11.94
N LEU A 34 11.49 -12.20 11.03
CA LEU A 34 11.93 -12.69 9.72
C LEU A 34 12.65 -11.62 8.90
N LEU A 35 12.16 -10.39 8.89
CA LEU A 35 12.86 -9.28 8.24
C LEU A 35 14.25 -9.05 8.85
N ASN A 36 14.36 -9.05 10.18
CA ASN A 36 15.63 -8.84 10.86
C ASN A 36 16.61 -10.01 10.64
N ASP A 37 16.12 -11.24 10.60
CA ASP A 37 16.92 -12.45 10.36
C ASP A 37 17.52 -12.48 8.94
N HIS A 38 16.82 -11.89 7.97
CA HIS A 38 17.29 -11.75 6.59
C HIS A 38 18.16 -10.51 6.36
N GLN A 39 18.62 -9.88 7.43
CA GLN A 39 19.55 -8.75 7.40
C GLN A 39 19.05 -7.59 6.51
N LEU A 40 18.19 -6.77 7.08
CA LEU A 40 17.74 -5.53 6.43
C LEU A 40 18.94 -4.74 5.90
N PRO A 41 18.80 -4.02 4.79
CA PRO A 41 19.83 -3.11 4.32
C PRO A 41 20.26 -2.13 5.43
N ALA A 42 21.49 -1.69 5.40
CA ALA A 42 21.96 -0.69 6.34
C ALA A 42 21.14 0.59 6.22
N ILE A 43 20.80 1.18 7.36
CA ILE A 43 20.17 2.50 7.40
C ILE A 43 21.12 3.52 6.78
N ASP A 44 20.64 4.27 5.80
CA ASP A 44 21.37 5.38 5.21
C ASP A 44 21.50 6.50 6.26
N PRO A 45 22.73 6.92 6.62
CA PRO A 45 22.94 7.93 7.65
C PRO A 45 22.43 9.32 7.28
N ASP A 46 22.26 9.62 5.99
CA ASP A 46 21.78 10.92 5.52
C ASP A 46 20.25 11.03 5.58
N THR A 47 19.56 9.92 5.42
CA THR A 47 18.08 9.87 5.43
C THR A 47 17.49 9.27 6.71
N GLY A 48 18.28 8.48 7.46
CA GLY A 48 17.83 7.74 8.63
C GLY A 48 16.93 6.55 8.30
N SER A 49 16.90 6.09 7.05
CA SER A 49 16.01 5.04 6.57
C SER A 49 16.69 4.10 5.58
N CYS A 50 16.06 2.95 5.32
CA CYS A 50 16.42 2.07 4.22
C CYS A 50 15.18 1.51 3.54
N GLU A 51 15.34 1.14 2.27
CA GLU A 51 14.33 0.37 1.54
C GLU A 51 14.52 -1.13 1.80
N ILE A 52 13.44 -1.82 2.12
CA ILE A 52 13.41 -3.28 2.21
C ILE A 52 13.12 -3.81 0.80
N SER A 53 14.00 -4.66 0.30
CA SER A 53 13.93 -5.20 -1.07
C SER A 53 12.57 -5.80 -1.39
N GLY A 54 11.97 -5.28 -2.44
CA GLY A 54 10.68 -5.70 -2.99
C GLY A 54 10.79 -6.38 -4.34
N GLY A 55 9.74 -6.28 -5.14
CA GLY A 55 9.66 -6.79 -6.51
C GLY A 55 8.84 -5.89 -7.43
N GLY A 56 9.14 -5.88 -8.71
CA GLY A 56 8.62 -4.91 -9.67
C GLY A 56 9.34 -3.56 -9.57
N ALA A 57 8.80 -2.51 -10.18
CA ALA A 57 9.31 -1.12 -10.13
C ALA A 57 10.83 -0.94 -10.40
N GLY A 58 11.44 -1.90 -11.09
CA GLY A 58 12.89 -1.89 -11.36
C GLY A 58 13.71 -2.87 -10.51
N ALA A 59 13.17 -3.37 -9.40
CA ALA A 59 13.80 -4.41 -8.60
C ALA A 59 13.86 -5.75 -9.36
N GLU A 60 14.86 -6.57 -9.04
CA GLU A 60 15.00 -7.92 -9.55
C GLU A 60 14.56 -8.94 -8.49
N GLY A 61 13.93 -10.04 -8.94
CA GLY A 61 13.45 -11.10 -8.05
C GLY A 61 12.16 -10.74 -7.29
N ALA A 62 11.87 -11.53 -6.27
CA ALA A 62 10.67 -11.44 -5.45
C ALA A 62 10.92 -10.87 -4.04
N GLY A 63 12.07 -10.22 -3.83
CA GLY A 63 12.37 -9.49 -2.61
C GLY A 63 12.01 -10.23 -1.33
N PHE A 64 11.39 -9.54 -0.38
CA PHE A 64 11.02 -10.13 0.91
C PHE A 64 9.95 -11.24 0.83
N LEU A 65 9.28 -11.43 -0.32
CA LEU A 65 8.40 -12.61 -0.48
C LEU A 65 9.17 -13.94 -0.45
N GLU A 66 10.47 -13.92 -0.72
CA GLU A 66 11.34 -15.10 -0.57
C GLU A 66 11.68 -15.43 0.90
N PHE A 67 11.41 -14.50 1.82
CA PHE A 67 11.76 -14.68 3.24
C PHE A 67 10.79 -15.60 4.01
N GLY A 68 9.69 -16.01 3.38
CA GLY A 68 8.75 -16.95 3.96
C GLY A 68 7.31 -16.78 3.48
N THR A 69 6.53 -17.86 3.63
CA THR A 69 5.11 -17.87 3.27
C THR A 69 4.28 -16.85 4.02
N GLN A 70 4.73 -16.41 5.20
CA GLN A 70 4.09 -15.37 6.01
C GLN A 70 3.94 -14.07 5.23
N PHE A 71 4.96 -13.69 4.45
CA PHE A 71 4.90 -12.52 3.58
C PHE A 71 3.95 -12.72 2.38
N CYS A 72 3.90 -13.94 1.84
CA CYS A 72 2.97 -14.26 0.76
C CYS A 72 1.50 -14.20 1.22
N ASN A 73 1.22 -14.50 2.49
CA ASN A 73 -0.12 -14.40 3.07
C ASN A 73 -0.65 -12.96 3.13
N LEU A 74 0.23 -11.96 3.05
CA LEU A 74 -0.17 -10.55 2.97
C LEU A 74 -0.76 -10.17 1.60
N LEU A 75 -0.41 -10.90 0.54
CA LEU A 75 -0.83 -10.60 -0.84
C LEU A 75 -2.36 -10.57 -1.03
N ASP A 76 -3.06 -11.47 -0.36
CA ASP A 76 -4.50 -11.66 -0.50
C ASP A 76 -5.19 -11.91 0.85
N HIS A 77 -4.66 -11.29 1.89
CA HIS A 77 -5.17 -11.45 3.25
C HIS A 77 -6.68 -11.16 3.31
N PRO A 78 -7.50 -12.06 3.92
CA PRO A 78 -8.96 -12.01 3.82
C PRO A 78 -9.59 -10.70 4.32
N LYS A 79 -8.94 -10.02 5.29
CA LYS A 79 -9.46 -8.75 5.83
C LYS A 79 -9.25 -7.55 4.89
N ILE A 80 -8.30 -7.59 3.94
CA ILE A 80 -8.07 -6.48 3.00
C ILE A 80 -8.80 -6.69 1.66
N MET A 81 -9.06 -7.94 1.29
CA MET A 81 -9.64 -8.27 -0.02
C MET A 81 -10.97 -7.59 -0.29
N PRO A 82 -11.93 -7.46 0.67
CA PRO A 82 -13.16 -6.72 0.43
C PRO A 82 -12.94 -5.26 0.03
N ALA A 83 -12.03 -4.55 0.71
CA ALA A 83 -11.70 -3.17 0.41
C ALA A 83 -10.99 -3.04 -0.95
N LEU A 84 -10.06 -3.95 -1.30
CA LEU A 84 -9.43 -3.97 -2.61
C LEU A 84 -10.43 -4.23 -3.73
N ARG A 85 -11.38 -5.16 -3.54
CA ARG A 85 -12.48 -5.40 -4.48
C ARG A 85 -13.32 -4.15 -4.71
N LEU A 86 -13.59 -3.41 -3.62
CA LEU A 86 -14.39 -2.19 -3.66
C LEU A 86 -13.77 -1.12 -4.57
N VAL A 87 -12.45 -0.96 -4.52
CA VAL A 87 -11.76 0.15 -5.20
C VAL A 87 -11.13 -0.23 -6.54
N LEU A 88 -10.77 -1.51 -6.75
CA LEU A 88 -10.08 -2.01 -7.94
C LEU A 88 -10.92 -2.97 -8.79
N GLY A 89 -12.08 -3.42 -8.27
CA GLY A 89 -12.89 -4.44 -8.93
C GLY A 89 -12.41 -5.87 -8.67
N GLU A 90 -12.82 -6.82 -9.49
CA GLU A 90 -12.66 -8.26 -9.21
C GLU A 90 -11.38 -8.89 -9.77
N GLY A 91 -10.73 -8.25 -10.71
CA GLY A 91 -9.60 -8.83 -11.43
C GLY A 91 -8.32 -8.00 -11.33
N PHE A 92 -8.09 -7.31 -10.22
CA PHE A 92 -6.88 -6.51 -10.02
C PHE A 92 -5.61 -7.37 -10.00
N ARG A 93 -4.46 -6.71 -10.04
CA ARG A 93 -3.15 -7.36 -10.05
C ARG A 93 -2.17 -6.68 -9.12
N LEU A 94 -1.16 -7.39 -8.67
CA LEU A 94 0.00 -6.82 -8.00
C LEU A 94 0.89 -6.18 -9.07
N ASP A 95 1.18 -4.89 -8.92
CA ASP A 95 2.12 -4.18 -9.79
C ASP A 95 3.55 -4.28 -9.26
N HIS A 96 3.75 -3.84 -8.02
CA HIS A 96 5.03 -3.92 -7.33
C HIS A 96 4.81 -3.96 -5.82
N PHE A 97 5.89 -4.21 -5.09
CA PHE A 97 5.90 -4.18 -3.64
C PHE A 97 7.31 -3.83 -3.14
N TRP A 98 7.39 -3.26 -1.97
CA TRP A 98 8.61 -2.84 -1.31
C TRP A 98 8.35 -2.63 0.18
N GLY A 99 9.38 -2.33 0.95
CA GLY A 99 9.19 -1.97 2.35
C GLY A 99 10.11 -0.84 2.77
N ALA A 100 9.85 -0.27 3.92
CA ALA A 100 10.66 0.76 4.53
C ALA A 100 10.95 0.44 5.98
N ALA A 101 12.21 0.62 6.38
CA ALA A 101 12.61 0.70 7.76
C ALA A 101 13.23 2.07 8.04
N ALA A 102 12.93 2.64 9.21
CA ALA A 102 13.44 3.96 9.59
C ALA A 102 13.74 4.03 11.09
N GLU A 103 14.84 4.69 11.44
CA GLU A 103 15.23 4.98 12.82
C GLU A 103 14.74 6.35 13.27
N SER A 104 14.75 6.58 14.58
CA SER A 104 14.39 7.89 15.15
C SER A 104 15.25 9.01 14.56
N GLY A 105 14.59 10.06 14.07
CA GLY A 105 15.23 11.17 13.37
C GLY A 105 15.25 11.02 11.85
N ALA A 106 14.72 9.94 11.28
CA ALA A 106 14.62 9.78 9.83
C ALA A 106 13.82 10.91 9.17
N ASN A 107 14.30 11.32 8.00
CA ASN A 107 13.73 12.42 7.22
C ASN A 107 12.28 12.12 6.75
N ALA A 108 11.52 13.20 6.59
CA ALA A 108 10.22 13.16 5.92
C ALA A 108 10.37 12.88 4.42
N LEU A 109 9.37 12.21 3.84
CA LEU A 109 9.15 12.17 2.41
C LEU A 109 8.02 13.14 2.06
N ARG A 110 8.29 14.11 1.21
CA ARG A 110 7.35 15.16 0.81
C ARG A 110 6.03 14.59 0.29
N LEU A 111 4.97 15.40 0.38
CA LEU A 111 3.71 15.12 -0.27
C LEU A 111 3.90 14.94 -1.78
N HIS A 112 3.38 13.86 -2.31
CA HIS A 112 3.40 13.49 -3.73
C HIS A 112 2.09 12.77 -4.08
N GLY A 113 1.95 12.30 -5.32
CA GLY A 113 0.68 11.79 -5.83
C GLY A 113 -0.26 12.92 -6.24
N GLY A 114 -1.54 12.68 -6.15
CA GLY A 114 -2.57 13.64 -6.55
C GLY A 114 -3.03 13.44 -7.99
N VAL A 115 -4.10 14.15 -8.36
CA VAL A 115 -4.74 14.01 -9.68
C VAL A 115 -4.40 15.16 -10.64
N VAL A 116 -3.56 16.08 -10.22
CA VAL A 116 -3.14 17.24 -11.05
C VAL A 116 -1.62 17.36 -11.05
N PRO A 117 -0.96 17.22 -12.22
CA PRO A 117 -1.54 16.94 -13.54
C PRO A 117 -2.17 15.53 -13.63
N PHE A 118 -3.17 15.36 -14.49
CA PHE A 118 -3.81 14.05 -14.67
C PHE A 118 -2.82 12.99 -15.14
N ASN A 119 -2.80 11.86 -14.42
CA ASN A 119 -2.05 10.67 -14.76
C ASN A 119 -3.01 9.48 -14.91
N GLN A 120 -2.92 8.76 -16.00
CA GLN A 120 -3.80 7.62 -16.27
C GLN A 120 -3.64 6.47 -15.28
N THR A 121 -2.49 6.34 -14.63
CA THR A 121 -2.22 5.29 -13.65
C THR A 121 -2.69 5.65 -12.25
N ASP A 122 -2.83 6.96 -11.94
CA ASP A 122 -3.09 7.47 -10.60
C ASP A 122 -4.48 8.14 -10.51
N HIS A 123 -5.40 7.71 -11.35
CA HIS A 123 -6.74 8.27 -11.39
C HIS A 123 -7.60 7.81 -10.20
N PHE A 124 -8.56 8.64 -9.86
CA PHE A 124 -9.68 8.30 -9.00
C PHE A 124 -10.95 8.95 -9.51
N PHE A 125 -12.01 8.19 -9.65
CA PHE A 125 -13.34 8.70 -9.95
C PHE A 125 -14.43 7.72 -9.50
N SER A 126 -15.65 8.20 -9.35
CA SER A 126 -16.84 7.38 -9.14
C SER A 126 -17.77 7.45 -10.34
N ARG A 127 -18.42 6.36 -10.68
CA ARG A 127 -19.45 6.30 -11.72
C ARG A 127 -20.55 5.36 -11.30
N GLY A 128 -21.77 5.90 -11.18
CA GLY A 128 -22.88 5.17 -10.59
C GLY A 128 -22.58 4.89 -9.11
N ASP A 129 -22.65 3.62 -8.76
CA ASP A 129 -22.41 3.11 -7.39
C ASP A 129 -20.99 2.53 -7.21
N LYS A 130 -20.09 2.70 -8.20
CA LYS A 130 -18.75 2.10 -8.21
C LYS A 130 -17.64 3.16 -8.09
N LEU A 131 -16.61 2.77 -7.37
CA LEU A 131 -15.34 3.48 -7.31
C LEU A 131 -14.38 2.91 -8.35
N TYR A 132 -13.51 3.77 -8.88
CA TYR A 132 -12.45 3.41 -9.82
C TYR A 132 -11.17 4.12 -9.36
N SER A 133 -10.25 3.34 -8.82
CA SER A 133 -8.92 3.80 -8.43
C SER A 133 -7.88 3.22 -9.39
N GLY A 134 -6.88 4.00 -9.71
CA GLY A 134 -5.68 3.53 -10.37
C GLY A 134 -4.79 2.75 -9.41
N LEU A 135 -3.49 3.09 -9.37
CA LEU A 135 -2.57 2.50 -8.39
C LEU A 135 -3.11 2.70 -6.98
N THR A 136 -3.21 1.61 -6.25
CA THR A 136 -3.73 1.57 -4.88
C THR A 136 -2.75 0.81 -4.00
N ASN A 137 -2.31 1.46 -2.95
CA ASN A 137 -1.29 0.95 -2.04
C ASN A 137 -1.92 0.36 -0.79
N VAL A 138 -1.32 -0.70 -0.30
CA VAL A 138 -1.62 -1.36 0.98
C VAL A 138 -0.37 -1.31 1.83
N ALA A 139 -0.37 -0.47 2.85
CA ALA A 139 0.73 -0.32 3.79
C ALA A 139 0.47 -1.14 5.04
N TRP A 140 1.26 -2.18 5.28
CA TRP A 140 1.24 -3.03 6.45
C TRP A 140 2.15 -2.47 7.53
N ASN A 141 1.58 -2.05 8.65
CA ASN A 141 2.36 -1.49 9.74
C ASN A 141 2.74 -2.60 10.73
N LEU A 142 4.01 -2.99 10.75
CA LEU A 142 4.53 -3.99 11.68
C LEU A 142 4.86 -3.38 13.06
N ARG A 143 4.85 -2.07 13.17
CA ARG A 143 5.06 -1.28 14.39
C ARG A 143 4.04 -0.16 14.46
N ASP A 144 3.78 0.34 15.67
CA ASP A 144 2.93 1.53 15.85
C ASP A 144 3.48 2.70 15.06
N SER A 145 2.60 3.42 14.37
CA SER A 145 2.95 4.58 13.54
C SER A 145 1.84 5.64 13.60
N GLY A 146 2.12 6.80 13.03
CA GLY A 146 1.19 7.92 13.00
C GLY A 146 1.24 8.80 14.24
N GLY A 147 0.44 9.86 14.27
CA GLY A 147 0.45 10.84 15.34
C GLY A 147 1.85 11.41 15.59
N ASP A 148 2.25 11.41 16.84
CA ASP A 148 3.57 11.91 17.27
C ASP A 148 4.74 11.01 16.84
N HIS A 149 4.50 9.79 16.38
CA HIS A 149 5.55 8.88 15.89
C HIS A 149 6.04 9.24 14.49
N GLY A 150 5.22 9.90 13.68
CA GLY A 150 5.49 10.09 12.25
C GLY A 150 5.00 8.89 11.41
N GLY A 151 5.46 8.79 10.15
CA GLY A 151 5.01 7.75 9.24
C GLY A 151 4.04 8.27 8.18
N PHE A 152 3.07 7.48 7.74
CA PHE A 152 2.15 7.89 6.68
C PHE A 152 1.50 9.23 6.98
N MET A 153 1.64 10.18 6.07
CA MET A 153 0.90 11.46 6.09
C MET A 153 0.07 11.61 4.83
N VAL A 154 -1.05 12.28 4.94
CA VAL A 154 -2.04 12.39 3.86
C VAL A 154 -2.81 13.70 3.92
N LEU A 155 -3.17 14.23 2.76
CA LEU A 155 -4.14 15.32 2.63
C LEU A 155 -5.48 14.72 2.18
N PRO A 156 -6.41 14.44 3.11
CA PRO A 156 -7.67 13.77 2.78
C PRO A 156 -8.49 14.56 1.76
N GLY A 157 -9.13 13.86 0.83
CA GLY A 157 -9.96 14.47 -0.22
C GLY A 157 -9.16 15.02 -1.42
N SER A 158 -7.83 15.09 -1.35
CA SER A 158 -7.01 15.66 -2.43
C SER A 158 -7.04 14.84 -3.74
N HIS A 159 -7.42 13.58 -3.68
CA HIS A 159 -7.66 12.73 -4.86
C HIS A 159 -8.83 13.20 -5.75
N LYS A 160 -9.58 14.21 -5.30
CA LYS A 160 -10.66 14.90 -6.04
C LYS A 160 -10.38 16.38 -6.27
N ALA A 161 -9.16 16.84 -5.95
CA ALA A 161 -8.79 18.23 -6.14
C ALA A 161 -8.71 18.58 -7.63
N ASN A 162 -9.29 19.71 -8.01
CA ASN A 162 -9.25 20.20 -9.40
C ASN A 162 -8.05 21.09 -9.69
N PHE A 163 -7.28 21.45 -8.67
CA PHE A 163 -6.13 22.34 -8.76
C PHE A 163 -4.90 21.71 -8.11
N PRO A 164 -3.70 22.04 -8.62
CA PRO A 164 -2.45 21.54 -8.04
C PRO A 164 -2.25 22.07 -6.61
N LEU A 165 -1.54 21.28 -5.79
CA LEU A 165 -1.16 21.70 -4.45
C LEU A 165 -0.30 22.96 -4.50
N PRO A 166 -0.63 24.03 -3.75
CA PRO A 166 0.20 25.22 -3.67
C PRO A 166 1.60 24.92 -3.11
N LYS A 167 2.62 25.54 -3.70
CA LYS A 167 4.02 25.31 -3.31
C LYS A 167 4.26 25.55 -1.82
N GLU A 168 3.64 26.55 -1.24
CA GLU A 168 3.76 26.87 0.20
C GLU A 168 3.24 25.75 1.11
N MET A 169 2.32 24.91 0.63
CA MET A 169 1.87 23.70 1.36
C MET A 169 2.91 22.58 1.25
N LEU A 170 3.54 22.41 0.09
CA LEU A 170 4.62 21.45 -0.09
C LEU A 170 5.80 21.72 0.85
N ASP A 171 6.12 22.99 1.08
CA ASP A 171 7.26 23.40 1.92
C ASP A 171 6.97 23.24 3.43
N ARG A 172 5.71 23.00 3.82
CA ARG A 172 5.30 22.80 5.23
C ARG A 172 5.20 21.36 5.65
N GLU A 173 5.23 20.41 4.71
CA GLU A 173 5.18 18.96 4.94
C GLU A 173 4.00 18.56 5.87
N GLU A 174 4.27 17.84 6.98
CA GLU A 174 3.28 17.42 7.96
C GLU A 174 2.56 18.59 8.67
N ASN A 175 3.12 19.79 8.62
CA ASN A 175 2.54 21.00 9.21
C ASN A 175 1.69 21.82 8.21
N ALA A 176 1.48 21.31 6.99
CA ALA A 176 0.60 21.97 6.03
C ALA A 176 -0.86 21.86 6.44
N TYR A 177 -1.64 22.88 6.06
CA TYR A 177 -3.06 22.90 6.38
C TYR A 177 -3.80 21.68 5.84
N GLY A 178 -4.52 21.00 6.71
CA GLY A 178 -5.34 19.83 6.37
C GLY A 178 -4.57 18.51 6.22
N VAL A 179 -3.23 18.52 6.29
CA VAL A 179 -2.44 17.29 6.33
C VAL A 179 -2.65 16.58 7.67
N LEU A 180 -2.87 15.30 7.60
CA LEU A 180 -3.01 14.41 8.75
C LEU A 180 -1.87 13.39 8.76
N VAL A 181 -1.47 12.99 9.95
CA VAL A 181 -0.58 11.83 10.20
C VAL A 181 -1.40 10.83 11.02
N PRO A 182 -2.26 10.04 10.37
CA PRO A 182 -3.21 9.19 11.07
C PRO A 182 -2.52 8.09 11.86
N GLU A 183 -2.99 7.84 13.07
CA GLU A 183 -2.48 6.74 13.91
C GLU A 183 -2.83 5.39 13.29
N ALA A 184 -1.86 4.49 13.27
CA ALA A 184 -2.01 3.12 12.82
C ALA A 184 -1.15 2.21 13.72
N LYS A 185 -1.80 1.40 14.53
CA LYS A 185 -1.13 0.46 15.43
C LYS A 185 -0.47 -0.67 14.65
N ALA A 186 0.48 -1.33 15.29
CA ALA A 186 1.06 -2.58 14.77
C ALA A 186 -0.05 -3.58 14.43
N GLY A 187 0.02 -4.18 13.23
CA GLY A 187 -1.01 -5.07 12.70
C GLY A 187 -2.13 -4.37 11.94
N SER A 188 -2.19 -3.04 11.95
CA SER A 188 -3.12 -2.28 11.10
C SER A 188 -2.59 -2.13 9.68
N VAL A 189 -3.53 -1.94 8.76
CA VAL A 189 -3.26 -1.68 7.34
C VAL A 189 -3.84 -0.35 6.93
N ILE A 190 -3.06 0.42 6.16
CA ILE A 190 -3.55 1.62 5.49
C ILE A 190 -3.68 1.31 4.00
N ILE A 191 -4.90 1.41 3.46
CA ILE A 191 -5.17 1.28 2.03
C ILE A 191 -5.42 2.68 1.48
N PHE A 192 -4.65 3.10 0.47
CA PHE A 192 -4.77 4.44 -0.11
C PHE A 192 -4.58 4.45 -1.61
N SER A 193 -5.31 5.32 -2.29
CA SER A 193 -5.12 5.60 -3.72
C SER A 193 -3.86 6.44 -3.93
N GLU A 194 -3.06 6.13 -4.94
CA GLU A 194 -1.95 7.01 -5.36
C GLU A 194 -2.43 8.40 -5.77
N ALA A 195 -3.69 8.51 -6.14
CA ALA A 195 -4.34 9.78 -6.45
C ALA A 195 -4.48 10.72 -5.25
N VAL A 196 -4.44 10.25 -4.00
CA VAL A 196 -4.42 11.13 -2.82
C VAL A 196 -3.03 11.68 -2.59
N LEU A 197 -2.92 12.97 -2.29
CA LEU A 197 -1.63 13.55 -1.88
C LEU A 197 -1.20 12.96 -0.55
N HIS A 198 -0.07 12.26 -0.55
CA HIS A 198 0.45 11.54 0.58
C HIS A 198 1.97 11.64 0.66
N GLY A 199 2.53 11.21 1.76
CA GLY A 199 3.97 11.21 2.00
C GLY A 199 4.31 10.49 3.30
N THR A 200 5.47 10.81 3.85
CA THR A 200 5.90 10.27 5.14
C THR A 200 6.36 11.41 6.03
N ALA A 201 5.71 11.60 7.17
CA ALA A 201 6.18 12.49 8.23
C ALA A 201 7.46 11.93 8.85
N GLY A 202 8.38 12.80 9.27
CA GLY A 202 9.65 12.39 9.86
C GLY A 202 9.44 11.44 11.04
N TRP A 203 10.28 10.41 11.12
CA TRP A 203 10.12 9.38 12.15
C TRP A 203 10.70 9.84 13.50
N LYS A 204 9.88 9.84 14.55
CA LYS A 204 10.20 10.39 15.88
C LYS A 204 10.11 9.33 16.99
N ALA A 205 9.54 8.15 16.70
CA ALA A 205 9.43 7.08 17.69
C ALA A 205 10.80 6.52 18.11
N SER A 206 10.89 5.99 19.33
CA SER A 206 12.10 5.32 19.82
C SER A 206 12.34 3.92 19.25
N HIS A 207 11.33 3.33 18.65
CA HIS A 207 11.42 2.04 17.96
C HIS A 207 11.60 2.26 16.46
N GLN A 208 12.20 1.28 15.77
CA GLN A 208 12.35 1.29 14.33
C GLN A 208 10.97 1.19 13.65
N ARG A 209 10.72 2.04 12.65
CA ARG A 209 9.61 1.86 11.72
C ARG A 209 9.87 0.62 10.87
N GLN A 210 8.84 -0.20 10.66
CA GLN A 210 8.83 -1.29 9.69
C GLN A 210 7.45 -1.31 9.02
N THR A 211 7.43 -0.94 7.75
CA THR A 211 6.21 -0.89 6.94
C THR A 211 6.44 -1.59 5.62
N LEU A 212 5.56 -2.51 5.24
CA LEU A 212 5.59 -3.19 3.94
C LEU A 212 4.49 -2.63 3.06
N PHE A 213 4.81 -2.34 1.80
CA PHE A 213 3.88 -1.78 0.83
C PHE A 213 3.64 -2.78 -0.30
N PHE A 214 2.36 -3.01 -0.60
CA PHE A 214 1.92 -3.76 -1.77
C PHE A 214 1.07 -2.84 -2.63
N SER A 215 1.48 -2.66 -3.87
CA SER A 215 0.84 -1.74 -4.81
C SER A 215 0.07 -2.52 -5.86
N TYR A 216 -1.24 -2.33 -5.88
CA TYR A 216 -2.16 -3.02 -6.78
C TYR A 216 -2.72 -2.07 -7.82
N THR A 217 -3.00 -2.61 -9.01
CA THR A 217 -3.63 -1.87 -10.11
C THR A 217 -4.84 -2.64 -10.65
N PRO A 218 -5.82 -1.95 -11.25
CA PRO A 218 -6.79 -2.62 -12.12
C PRO A 218 -6.08 -3.51 -13.14
N SER A 219 -6.73 -4.59 -13.57
CA SER A 219 -6.13 -5.61 -14.46
C SER A 219 -5.44 -5.06 -15.70
N HIS A 220 -5.91 -3.96 -16.26
CA HIS A 220 -5.45 -3.39 -17.52
C HIS A 220 -4.35 -2.32 -17.37
N ILE A 221 -3.97 -1.98 -16.15
CA ILE A 221 -2.95 -0.95 -15.86
C ILE A 221 -1.63 -1.62 -15.48
N ALA A 222 -0.54 -1.12 -16.06
CA ALA A 222 0.82 -1.35 -15.59
C ALA A 222 1.41 0.01 -15.21
N TYR A 223 1.68 0.20 -13.92
CA TYR A 223 2.37 1.39 -13.41
C TYR A 223 3.89 1.23 -13.57
N SER A 224 4.40 0.08 -13.19
CA SER A 224 5.83 -0.22 -13.22
C SER A 224 6.26 -0.77 -14.58
N ARG A 225 7.46 -0.38 -15.02
CA ARG A 225 8.08 -0.93 -16.24
C ARG A 225 8.39 -2.43 -16.09
N LYS A 226 8.87 -2.85 -14.91
CA LYS A 226 9.10 -4.26 -14.59
C LYS A 226 7.97 -4.73 -13.71
N GLN A 227 7.37 -5.83 -14.07
CA GLN A 227 6.34 -6.50 -13.29
C GLN A 227 6.95 -7.22 -12.11
N ALA A 228 6.23 -7.25 -10.97
CA ALA A 228 6.56 -8.14 -9.87
C ALA A 228 6.54 -9.60 -10.34
N VAL A 229 7.47 -10.40 -9.85
CA VAL A 229 7.56 -11.84 -10.12
C VAL A 229 7.23 -12.62 -8.86
N PRO A 230 6.61 -13.81 -8.98
CA PRO A 230 6.34 -14.65 -7.82
C PRO A 230 7.65 -15.17 -7.20
N PRO A 231 7.68 -15.43 -5.89
CA PRO A 231 8.81 -16.08 -5.23
C PRO A 231 9.00 -17.50 -5.79
N THR A 232 10.25 -17.97 -5.80
CA THR A 232 10.63 -19.25 -6.41
C THR A 232 10.35 -20.44 -5.50
N GLU A 233 10.52 -20.26 -4.20
CA GLU A 233 10.45 -21.36 -3.21
C GLU A 233 9.12 -21.40 -2.45
N ALA A 234 8.36 -20.30 -2.44
CA ALA A 234 7.08 -20.26 -1.74
C ALA A 234 5.96 -20.94 -2.54
N GLN A 235 5.17 -21.76 -1.87
CA GLN A 235 3.95 -22.32 -2.45
C GLN A 235 2.84 -21.29 -2.42
N LEU A 236 2.62 -20.60 -3.54
CA LEU A 236 1.53 -19.67 -3.69
C LEU A 236 0.19 -20.39 -3.91
N THR A 237 -0.88 -19.85 -3.33
CA THR A 237 -2.25 -20.24 -3.66
C THR A 237 -2.58 -19.90 -5.11
N LYS A 238 -3.70 -20.45 -5.63
CA LYS A 238 -4.17 -20.09 -6.98
C LYS A 238 -4.47 -18.61 -7.10
N ARG A 239 -5.12 -18.00 -6.10
CA ARG A 239 -5.40 -16.56 -6.06
C ARG A 239 -4.12 -15.73 -6.05
N GLN A 240 -3.15 -16.08 -5.22
CA GLN A 240 -1.87 -15.38 -5.16
C GLN A 240 -1.14 -15.43 -6.49
N ARG A 241 -1.13 -16.56 -7.20
CA ARG A 241 -0.55 -16.65 -8.56
C ARG A 241 -1.25 -15.75 -9.56
N LEU A 242 -2.56 -15.62 -9.51
CA LEU A 242 -3.33 -14.73 -10.38
C LEU A 242 -2.95 -13.24 -10.19
N LEU A 243 -2.52 -12.85 -8.99
CA LEU A 243 -2.05 -11.47 -8.75
C LEU A 243 -0.79 -11.11 -9.55
N PHE A 244 0.04 -12.09 -9.89
CA PHE A 244 1.26 -11.89 -10.68
C PHE A 244 1.06 -11.98 -12.20
N GLU A 245 -0.16 -12.22 -12.67
CA GLU A 245 -0.42 -12.24 -14.11
C GLU A 245 -0.19 -10.87 -14.76
N PRO A 246 0.28 -10.84 -16.01
CA PRO A 246 0.50 -9.60 -16.73
C PRO A 246 -0.80 -8.80 -16.93
N PRO A 247 -0.69 -7.49 -17.24
CA PRO A 247 -1.85 -6.67 -17.52
C PRO A 247 -2.69 -7.25 -18.65
N SER A 248 -4.01 -7.23 -18.49
CA SER A 248 -4.98 -7.73 -19.46
C SER A 248 -6.27 -6.94 -19.41
N ALA A 249 -7.08 -7.03 -20.48
CA ALA A 249 -8.40 -6.41 -20.49
C ALA A 249 -9.29 -6.98 -19.35
N PRO A 250 -10.15 -6.15 -18.72
CA PRO A 250 -10.94 -6.54 -17.56
C PRO A 250 -12.21 -7.36 -17.92
N HIS A 251 -12.10 -8.23 -18.93
CA HIS A 251 -13.16 -9.16 -19.33
C HIS A 251 -12.92 -10.51 -18.70
N SER A 252 -13.97 -11.16 -18.20
CA SER A 252 -13.92 -12.44 -17.49
C SER A 252 -13.18 -13.55 -18.26
N PHE A 253 -13.20 -13.55 -19.58
CA PHE A 253 -12.47 -14.52 -20.40
C PHE A 253 -10.98 -14.21 -20.54
N ASN A 254 -10.55 -12.98 -20.23
CA ASN A 254 -9.14 -12.57 -20.25
C ASN A 254 -8.54 -12.52 -18.83
N ARG A 255 -9.37 -12.17 -17.86
CA ARG A 255 -8.94 -12.00 -16.47
C ARG A 255 -9.93 -12.66 -15.53
N PRO A 256 -9.55 -13.78 -14.89
CA PRO A 256 -10.40 -14.41 -13.88
C PRO A 256 -10.66 -13.47 -12.69
N THR A 257 -11.83 -13.64 -12.06
CA THR A 257 -12.06 -12.97 -10.78
C THR A 257 -11.17 -13.58 -9.68
N LEU A 258 -10.73 -12.74 -8.74
CA LEU A 258 -10.01 -13.18 -7.54
C LEU A 258 -10.94 -13.66 -6.42
N PHE A 259 -12.27 -13.66 -6.65
CA PHE A 259 -13.31 -13.86 -5.64
C PHE A 259 -14.19 -15.08 -5.91
N GLU A 260 -13.70 -16.05 -6.66
CA GLU A 260 -14.38 -17.33 -6.81
C GLU A 260 -14.45 -18.10 -5.48
N ALA A 261 -15.50 -18.89 -5.28
CA ALA A 261 -15.70 -19.65 -4.05
C ALA A 261 -14.53 -20.60 -3.72
N GLU A 262 -13.84 -21.10 -4.75
CA GLU A 262 -12.68 -21.99 -4.60
C GLU A 262 -11.43 -21.29 -4.01
N TYR A 263 -11.44 -19.96 -3.89
CA TYR A 263 -10.37 -19.18 -3.29
C TYR A 263 -10.66 -18.74 -1.84
N ALA A 264 -11.84 -19.07 -1.33
CA ALA A 264 -12.16 -18.83 0.07
C ALA A 264 -11.25 -19.70 0.96
N PRO A 265 -10.73 -19.15 2.07
CA PRO A 265 -9.90 -19.90 3.01
C PRO A 265 -10.67 -21.00 3.70
#